data_a09b6a00f58ee2e93f4cdf11fb364ede
#
_entry.id   a09b6a00f58ee2e93f4cdf11fb364ede
#
_cell.length_a   1.000
_cell.length_b   1.000
_cell.length_c   1.000
_cell.angle_alpha   90.00
_cell.angle_beta   90.00
_cell.angle_gamma   90.00
#
_symmetry.space_group_name_H-M   'P 1'
#
loop_
_entity.id
_entity.type
_entity.pdbx_description
1 polymer ?
#
loop_
_entity_poly.entity_id
_entity_poly.type
_entity_poly.pdbx_seq_one_letter_code
_entity_poly.pdbx_strand_id
1 'polypeptide(L)'
;MTKFKYIAFLLASLLLLTNCAKRGTITGGDKDTIAPKIINSNPDNFTTNFKGNEIKISFDELIKVKDINKQLIISPPMKKQPIIVPQGSASKYISIKILDTLQENTTYSFNFGQSITDNNEGNPYSQFKYVFSTGNYVDSLTVVGKVKDAYEQKPDNFVSIMLYDAQTFTDSTVFKETPLYITNTLDSLKVFSLENLKEGSYKIVAMKDKAGNNKYNPAIDKIGFIDYPITVPTSDMFELELFQEKKPFKADKPSQESNNKLFLGYEGDFKNTKITASYNNTQVPIKIAKFPEKNKDSVRIFYPNVKMDSLQISVTNKDYSKTFNAKLKDLKEADSLDIENKTGGILAFRDAFVLKSTTPITAIDESKIVLRSKDSTTVKFTSKYIDFDQEIVFDFEKKE
;
A
#
# COMPACT_ATOMS: atom_id res chain seq x y z
N MET A 1 -3.88 -85.25 3.87
CA MET A 1 -4.92 -84.53 3.10
C MET A 1 -5.57 -83.36 3.88
N THR A 2 -5.62 -83.39 5.19
CA THR A 2 -6.24 -82.34 6.02
C THR A 2 -5.47 -81.01 6.05
N LYS A 3 -4.15 -81.02 6.12
CA LYS A 3 -3.33 -79.80 6.15
C LYS A 3 -3.42 -79.01 4.83
N PHE A 4 -3.59 -79.62 3.70
CA PHE A 4 -3.72 -78.96 2.41
C PHE A 4 -5.06 -78.17 2.30
N LYS A 5 -6.12 -78.72 2.91
CA LYS A 5 -7.44 -78.04 2.95
C LYS A 5 -7.41 -76.77 3.78
N TYR A 6 -6.65 -76.75 4.88
CA TYR A 6 -6.52 -75.53 5.70
C TYR A 6 -5.68 -74.46 5.02
N ILE A 7 -4.63 -74.85 4.27
CA ILE A 7 -3.81 -73.88 3.50
C ILE A 7 -4.63 -73.30 2.34
N ALA A 8 -5.41 -74.14 1.64
CA ALA A 8 -6.30 -73.64 0.58
C ALA A 8 -7.41 -72.69 1.11
N PHE A 9 -7.97 -73.03 2.28
CA PHE A 9 -8.96 -72.17 2.94
C PHE A 9 -8.35 -70.83 3.43
N LEU A 10 -7.11 -70.83 3.95
CA LEU A 10 -6.39 -69.60 4.37
C LEU A 10 -6.06 -68.75 3.17
N LEU A 11 -5.63 -69.32 2.04
CA LEU A 11 -5.36 -68.59 0.79
C LEU A 11 -6.64 -67.99 0.20
N ALA A 12 -7.76 -68.72 0.22
CA ALA A 12 -9.05 -68.22 -0.24
C ALA A 12 -9.58 -67.12 0.65
N SER A 13 -9.37 -67.14 1.99
CA SER A 13 -9.71 -66.11 2.92
C SER A 13 -8.85 -64.85 2.74
N LEU A 14 -7.57 -65.00 2.38
CA LEU A 14 -6.67 -63.87 2.11
C LEU A 14 -7.03 -63.13 0.80
N LEU A 15 -7.59 -63.83 -0.19
CA LEU A 15 -8.08 -63.24 -1.44
C LEU A 15 -9.37 -62.42 -1.26
N LEU A 16 -10.15 -62.69 -0.20
CA LEU A 16 -11.34 -61.90 0.12
C LEU A 16 -11.05 -60.59 0.84
N LEU A 17 -9.82 -60.39 1.31
CA LEU A 17 -9.40 -59.15 2.01
C LEU A 17 -8.83 -58.06 1.08
N THR A 18 -8.67 -58.33 -0.21
CA THR A 18 -8.22 -57.35 -1.22
C THR A 18 -9.38 -56.54 -1.82
N ASN A 19 -10.37 -56.21 -0.99
CA ASN A 19 -11.39 -55.25 -1.41
C ASN A 19 -10.81 -53.84 -1.35
N CYS A 20 -10.15 -53.41 -2.44
CA CYS A 20 -9.77 -52.04 -2.66
C CYS A 20 -11.06 -51.23 -2.70
N ALA A 21 -11.43 -50.65 -1.55
CA ALA A 21 -12.39 -49.58 -1.53
C ALA A 21 -11.84 -48.44 -2.41
N LYS A 22 -12.36 -48.31 -3.64
CA LYS A 22 -12.18 -47.09 -4.40
C LYS A 22 -12.66 -45.96 -3.51
N ARG A 23 -11.75 -45.17 -2.98
CA ARG A 23 -12.10 -43.84 -2.44
C ARG A 23 -12.67 -43.05 -3.61
N GLY A 24 -13.98 -43.03 -3.73
CA GLY A 24 -14.64 -42.09 -4.61
C GLY A 24 -14.21 -40.69 -4.16
N THR A 25 -13.48 -39.99 -4.98
CA THR A 25 -13.39 -38.52 -4.85
C THR A 25 -14.82 -38.04 -4.94
N ILE A 26 -15.29 -37.44 -3.86
CA ILE A 26 -16.56 -36.71 -3.86
C ILE A 26 -16.35 -35.56 -4.86
N THR A 27 -16.77 -35.77 -6.10
CA THR A 27 -16.90 -34.71 -7.07
C THR A 27 -18.12 -33.94 -6.59
N GLY A 28 -17.90 -32.78 -5.92
CA GLY A 28 -18.95 -31.81 -5.65
C GLY A 28 -19.66 -31.47 -6.95
N GLY A 29 -20.88 -30.99 -6.87
CA GLY A 29 -21.60 -30.41 -8.02
C GLY A 29 -20.81 -29.30 -8.71
N ASP A 30 -21.31 -28.76 -9.79
CA ASP A 30 -20.71 -27.60 -10.47
C ASP A 30 -20.50 -26.47 -9.47
N LYS A 31 -19.37 -25.79 -9.59
CA LYS A 31 -19.07 -24.65 -8.73
C LYS A 31 -20.12 -23.56 -8.94
N ASP A 32 -20.74 -23.08 -7.86
CA ASP A 32 -21.66 -21.94 -7.92
C ASP A 32 -20.88 -20.68 -8.34
N THR A 33 -21.44 -19.97 -9.31
CA THR A 33 -20.90 -18.71 -9.85
C THR A 33 -21.89 -17.57 -9.70
N ILE A 34 -23.01 -17.82 -9.01
CA ILE A 34 -24.08 -16.84 -8.85
C ILE A 34 -23.82 -16.03 -7.57
N ALA A 35 -23.92 -14.74 -7.67
CA ALA A 35 -23.84 -13.86 -6.50
C ALA A 35 -25.13 -13.93 -5.66
N PRO A 36 -25.06 -13.72 -4.34
CA PRO A 36 -26.24 -13.68 -3.47
C PRO A 36 -27.21 -12.58 -3.91
N LYS A 37 -28.52 -12.78 -3.69
CA LYS A 37 -29.54 -11.82 -4.06
C LYS A 37 -30.21 -11.26 -2.81
N ILE A 38 -30.56 -9.97 -2.87
CA ILE A 38 -31.33 -9.31 -1.81
C ILE A 38 -32.79 -9.75 -1.95
N ILE A 39 -33.38 -10.23 -0.85
CA ILE A 39 -34.81 -10.56 -0.75
C ILE A 39 -35.60 -9.32 -0.36
N ASN A 40 -35.14 -8.63 0.71
CA ASN A 40 -35.77 -7.41 1.19
C ASN A 40 -34.78 -6.59 2.03
N SER A 41 -35.16 -5.35 2.29
CA SER A 41 -34.49 -4.51 3.31
C SER A 41 -35.56 -3.85 4.19
N ASN A 42 -35.18 -3.54 5.42
CA ASN A 42 -36.02 -2.83 6.38
C ASN A 42 -35.19 -1.74 7.07
N PRO A 43 -35.52 -0.45 6.86
CA PRO A 43 -36.46 0.07 5.88
C PRO A 43 -36.09 -0.29 4.42
N ASP A 44 -37.03 -0.09 3.50
CA ASP A 44 -36.79 -0.33 2.08
C ASP A 44 -35.68 0.57 1.54
N ASN A 45 -34.96 0.08 0.54
CA ASN A 45 -33.96 0.89 -0.17
C ASN A 45 -34.66 2.10 -0.82
N PHE A 46 -34.04 3.27 -0.82
CA PHE A 46 -34.58 4.56 -1.22
C PHE A 46 -35.73 5.11 -0.33
N THR A 47 -35.83 4.65 0.90
CA THR A 47 -36.76 5.21 1.89
C THR A 47 -36.49 6.70 2.13
N THR A 48 -37.57 7.48 2.17
CA THR A 48 -37.59 8.90 2.56
C THR A 48 -38.08 9.07 3.99
N ASN A 49 -37.85 10.27 4.58
CA ASN A 49 -38.25 10.58 5.96
C ASN A 49 -37.69 9.57 6.97
N PHE A 50 -36.51 9.07 6.73
CA PHE A 50 -35.84 8.10 7.59
C PHE A 50 -35.56 8.72 8.97
N LYS A 51 -36.08 8.09 10.03
CA LYS A 51 -35.89 8.51 11.45
C LYS A 51 -35.27 7.44 12.32
N GLY A 52 -35.00 6.28 11.75
CA GLY A 52 -34.39 5.15 12.46
C GLY A 52 -32.88 5.30 12.61
N ASN A 53 -32.29 4.33 13.30
CA ASN A 53 -30.84 4.20 13.41
C ASN A 53 -30.37 2.77 13.06
N GLU A 54 -31.27 1.92 12.59
CA GLU A 54 -30.98 0.55 12.21
C GLU A 54 -31.55 0.22 10.83
N ILE A 55 -30.76 -0.51 10.03
CA ILE A 55 -31.11 -0.99 8.70
C ILE A 55 -30.77 -2.46 8.65
N LYS A 56 -31.70 -3.29 8.16
CA LYS A 56 -31.50 -4.73 7.95
C LYS A 56 -31.72 -5.09 6.50
N ILE A 57 -30.76 -5.80 5.89
CA ILE A 57 -30.78 -6.24 4.50
C ILE A 57 -30.70 -7.76 4.49
N SER A 58 -31.68 -8.45 3.92
CA SER A 58 -31.80 -9.92 3.92
C SER A 58 -31.49 -10.50 2.54
N PHE A 59 -30.80 -11.65 2.52
CA PHE A 59 -30.34 -12.34 1.33
C PHE A 59 -30.96 -13.74 1.22
N ASP A 60 -31.01 -14.28 0.01
CA ASP A 60 -31.53 -15.61 -0.30
C ASP A 60 -30.64 -16.73 0.26
N GLU A 61 -29.36 -16.45 0.42
CA GLU A 61 -28.35 -17.38 0.91
C GLU A 61 -27.50 -16.80 2.07
N LEU A 62 -26.55 -17.62 2.57
CA LEU A 62 -25.58 -17.18 3.55
C LEU A 62 -24.49 -16.32 2.91
N ILE A 63 -24.31 -15.12 3.43
CA ILE A 63 -23.30 -14.16 2.98
C ILE A 63 -22.22 -13.96 4.03
N LYS A 64 -21.05 -13.48 3.58
CA LYS A 64 -19.98 -12.93 4.39
C LYS A 64 -19.72 -11.48 3.99
N VAL A 65 -19.32 -10.68 4.96
CA VAL A 65 -18.84 -9.31 4.71
C VAL A 65 -17.33 -9.30 4.87
N LYS A 66 -16.60 -9.04 3.76
CA LYS A 66 -15.14 -9.04 3.69
C LYS A 66 -14.62 -7.62 3.48
N ASP A 67 -13.49 -7.30 4.10
CA ASP A 67 -12.74 -6.04 3.90
C ASP A 67 -13.63 -4.78 3.98
N ILE A 68 -14.66 -4.81 4.84
CA ILE A 68 -15.68 -3.76 4.91
C ILE A 68 -15.07 -2.37 5.16
N ASN A 69 -14.03 -2.28 5.99
CA ASN A 69 -13.37 -1.01 6.30
C ASN A 69 -12.68 -0.36 5.08
N LYS A 70 -12.38 -1.15 4.06
CA LYS A 70 -11.73 -0.69 2.84
C LYS A 70 -12.73 -0.46 1.71
N GLN A 71 -13.80 -1.28 1.68
CA GLN A 71 -14.76 -1.32 0.59
C GLN A 71 -15.96 -0.40 0.80
N LEU A 72 -16.37 -0.19 2.07
CA LEU A 72 -17.54 0.60 2.38
C LEU A 72 -17.29 2.09 2.22
N ILE A 73 -18.12 2.72 1.41
CA ILE A 73 -18.13 4.16 1.23
C ILE A 73 -19.49 4.68 1.70
N ILE A 74 -19.46 5.63 2.63
CA ILE A 74 -20.64 6.30 3.14
C ILE A 74 -20.60 7.76 2.70
N SER A 75 -21.60 8.20 1.96
CA SER A 75 -21.74 9.56 1.46
C SER A 75 -23.09 10.16 1.88
N PRO A 76 -23.11 11.32 2.55
CA PRO A 76 -22.01 12.02 3.23
C PRO A 76 -21.27 11.18 4.26
N PRO A 77 -19.96 11.46 4.48
CA PRO A 77 -19.20 10.74 5.49
C PRO A 77 -19.75 10.94 6.91
N MET A 78 -19.75 9.89 7.71
CA MET A 78 -20.17 9.92 9.10
C MET A 78 -18.98 10.16 10.04
N LYS A 79 -19.17 10.95 11.09
CA LYS A 79 -18.14 11.18 12.14
C LYS A 79 -17.90 9.92 12.95
N LYS A 80 -18.97 9.16 13.24
CA LYS A 80 -18.90 7.87 13.90
C LYS A 80 -19.26 6.78 12.91
N GLN A 81 -18.34 5.85 12.68
CA GLN A 81 -18.58 4.73 11.79
C GLN A 81 -19.74 3.87 12.30
N PRO A 82 -20.66 3.43 11.44
CA PRO A 82 -21.75 2.53 11.84
C PRO A 82 -21.20 1.16 12.19
N ILE A 83 -21.94 0.45 13.04
CA ILE A 83 -21.67 -0.96 13.31
C ILE A 83 -22.37 -1.79 12.25
N ILE A 84 -21.60 -2.60 11.54
CA ILE A 84 -22.11 -3.51 10.50
C ILE A 84 -21.83 -4.94 10.92
N VAL A 85 -22.84 -5.76 10.90
CA VAL A 85 -22.74 -7.21 11.17
C VAL A 85 -23.38 -7.99 10.02
N PRO A 86 -22.84 -9.18 9.66
CA PRO A 86 -21.85 -9.96 10.39
C PRO A 86 -20.41 -9.47 10.15
N GLN A 87 -19.55 -9.71 11.13
CA GLN A 87 -18.09 -9.57 10.97
C GLN A 87 -17.45 -10.91 11.26
N GLY A 88 -16.79 -11.49 10.25
CA GLY A 88 -16.07 -12.76 10.38
C GLY A 88 -16.93 -14.04 10.39
N SER A 89 -18.25 -13.95 10.47
CA SER A 89 -19.19 -15.09 10.39
C SER A 89 -20.11 -14.96 9.20
N ALA A 90 -20.76 -16.07 8.80
CA ALA A 90 -21.80 -16.05 7.77
C ALA A 90 -23.16 -15.70 8.37
N SER A 91 -24.02 -15.02 7.60
CA SER A 91 -25.38 -14.67 7.98
C SER A 91 -26.27 -14.58 6.75
N LYS A 92 -27.59 -14.71 6.92
CA LYS A 92 -28.58 -14.41 5.86
C LYS A 92 -28.98 -12.94 5.80
N TYR A 93 -28.39 -12.09 6.62
CA TYR A 93 -28.70 -10.64 6.63
C TYR A 93 -27.47 -9.83 7.05
N ILE A 94 -27.46 -8.58 6.61
CA ILE A 94 -26.58 -7.53 7.13
C ILE A 94 -27.46 -6.62 8.00
N SER A 95 -26.98 -6.29 9.21
CA SER A 95 -27.53 -5.23 10.05
C SER A 95 -26.53 -4.08 10.12
N ILE A 96 -27.03 -2.86 9.90
CA ILE A 96 -26.28 -1.61 9.98
C ILE A 96 -26.86 -0.80 11.13
N LYS A 97 -26.06 -0.52 12.17
CA LYS A 97 -26.47 0.36 13.25
C LYS A 97 -25.74 1.69 13.14
N ILE A 98 -26.49 2.73 12.83
CA ILE A 98 -26.00 4.09 12.72
C ILE A 98 -25.77 4.66 14.10
N LEU A 99 -24.56 5.18 14.36
CA LEU A 99 -24.13 5.75 15.66
C LEU A 99 -24.06 7.27 15.63
N ASP A 100 -24.09 7.85 14.42
CA ASP A 100 -24.00 9.29 14.22
C ASP A 100 -25.38 9.95 14.22
N THR A 101 -25.41 11.26 14.48
CA THR A 101 -26.63 12.06 14.28
C THR A 101 -26.74 12.41 12.80
N LEU A 102 -27.83 11.96 12.17
CA LEU A 102 -28.08 12.24 10.77
C LEU A 102 -28.48 13.72 10.56
N GLN A 103 -27.98 14.30 9.49
CA GLN A 103 -28.35 15.64 9.06
C GLN A 103 -29.76 15.64 8.50
N GLU A 104 -30.52 16.71 8.72
CA GLU A 104 -31.85 16.87 8.16
C GLU A 104 -31.81 17.07 6.64
N ASN A 105 -32.87 16.67 5.96
CA ASN A 105 -33.03 16.81 4.52
C ASN A 105 -31.81 16.34 3.70
N THR A 106 -31.20 15.21 4.10
CA THR A 106 -29.95 14.72 3.52
C THR A 106 -30.14 13.29 3.03
N THR A 107 -29.66 13.03 1.82
CA THR A 107 -29.59 11.69 1.24
C THR A 107 -28.27 11.03 1.62
N TYR A 108 -28.34 9.86 2.22
CA TYR A 108 -27.21 9.02 2.58
C TYR A 108 -27.13 7.80 1.67
N SER A 109 -25.93 7.48 1.23
CA SER A 109 -25.63 6.30 0.43
C SER A 109 -24.56 5.45 1.12
N PHE A 110 -24.83 4.16 1.27
CA PHE A 110 -23.89 3.15 1.75
C PHE A 110 -23.51 2.26 0.58
N ASN A 111 -22.35 2.48 -0.03
CA ASN A 111 -21.83 1.66 -1.11
C ASN A 111 -20.91 0.58 -0.55
N PHE A 112 -21.29 -0.68 -0.69
CA PHE A 112 -20.57 -1.84 -0.15
C PHE A 112 -19.42 -2.31 -1.05
N GLY A 113 -19.24 -1.73 -2.23
CA GLY A 113 -18.19 -2.13 -3.17
C GLY A 113 -18.29 -3.63 -3.52
N GLN A 114 -17.28 -4.38 -3.20
CA GLN A 114 -17.21 -5.84 -3.37
C GLN A 114 -17.18 -6.60 -2.03
N SER A 115 -17.57 -5.95 -0.93
CA SER A 115 -17.46 -6.55 0.41
C SER A 115 -18.47 -7.67 0.68
N ILE A 116 -19.63 -7.66 0.02
CA ILE A 116 -20.68 -8.67 0.21
C ILE A 116 -20.38 -9.85 -0.73
N THR A 117 -20.16 -11.03 -0.18
CA THR A 117 -19.90 -12.26 -0.95
C THR A 117 -20.76 -13.40 -0.43
N ASP A 118 -21.06 -14.41 -1.27
CA ASP A 118 -21.58 -15.66 -0.74
C ASP A 118 -20.59 -16.30 0.22
N ASN A 119 -21.09 -17.21 1.06
CA ASN A 119 -20.27 -17.84 2.10
C ASN A 119 -19.32 -18.91 1.54
N ASN A 120 -19.71 -19.63 0.51
CA ASN A 120 -19.04 -20.85 0.06
C ASN A 120 -17.94 -20.55 -0.96
N GLU A 121 -18.30 -20.00 -2.10
CA GLU A 121 -17.43 -19.76 -3.25
C GLU A 121 -16.78 -18.37 -3.21
N GLY A 122 -17.42 -17.42 -2.53
CA GLY A 122 -16.96 -16.04 -2.40
C GLY A 122 -17.35 -15.15 -3.60
N ASN A 123 -18.43 -15.50 -4.33
CA ASN A 123 -18.93 -14.68 -5.44
C ASN A 123 -19.42 -13.33 -4.92
N PRO A 124 -18.88 -12.18 -5.40
CA PRO A 124 -19.25 -10.89 -4.87
C PRO A 124 -20.60 -10.39 -5.42
N TYR A 125 -21.42 -9.83 -4.55
CA TYR A 125 -22.54 -8.96 -4.93
C TYR A 125 -22.00 -7.55 -5.13
N SER A 126 -21.50 -7.28 -6.32
CA SER A 126 -20.71 -6.08 -6.62
C SER A 126 -21.52 -4.80 -6.65
N GLN A 127 -20.97 -3.73 -6.10
CA GLN A 127 -21.45 -2.34 -6.19
C GLN A 127 -22.87 -2.11 -5.63
N PHE A 128 -23.27 -2.93 -4.66
CA PHE A 128 -24.56 -2.71 -3.98
C PHE A 128 -24.52 -1.38 -3.20
N LYS A 129 -25.58 -0.59 -3.41
CA LYS A 129 -25.81 0.65 -2.68
C LYS A 129 -27.13 0.60 -1.94
N TYR A 130 -27.09 0.91 -0.66
CA TYR A 130 -28.29 1.18 0.13
C TYR A 130 -28.40 2.68 0.32
N VAL A 131 -29.50 3.26 -0.12
CA VAL A 131 -29.74 4.71 -0.12
C VAL A 131 -30.98 5.03 0.69
N PHE A 132 -30.95 6.09 1.47
CA PHE A 132 -32.11 6.63 2.17
C PHE A 132 -31.98 8.14 2.33
N SER A 133 -33.10 8.82 2.57
CA SER A 133 -33.12 10.26 2.83
C SER A 133 -33.82 10.55 4.15
N THR A 134 -33.27 11.48 4.92
CA THR A 134 -33.92 12.06 6.11
C THR A 134 -34.98 13.09 5.72
N GLY A 135 -34.97 13.57 4.46
CA GLY A 135 -35.96 14.44 3.88
C GLY A 135 -37.06 13.66 3.16
N ASN A 136 -37.93 14.38 2.50
CA ASN A 136 -39.14 13.85 1.80
C ASN A 136 -38.82 13.35 0.38
N TYR A 137 -37.60 13.49 -0.11
CA TYR A 137 -37.13 12.98 -1.42
C TYR A 137 -35.70 12.48 -1.32
N VAL A 138 -35.31 11.70 -2.32
CA VAL A 138 -33.91 11.23 -2.49
C VAL A 138 -33.28 12.07 -3.59
N ASP A 139 -32.12 12.67 -3.28
CA ASP A 139 -31.32 13.42 -4.26
C ASP A 139 -30.83 12.45 -5.38
N SER A 140 -30.82 12.90 -6.64
CA SER A 140 -30.55 12.03 -7.79
C SER A 140 -29.51 12.56 -8.77
N LEU A 141 -28.94 13.74 -8.51
CA LEU A 141 -27.92 14.32 -9.39
C LEU A 141 -26.61 13.56 -9.29
N THR A 142 -25.85 13.57 -10.38
CA THR A 142 -24.65 12.77 -10.51
C THR A 142 -23.52 13.58 -11.16
N VAL A 143 -22.30 13.38 -10.69
CA VAL A 143 -21.06 13.86 -11.31
C VAL A 143 -20.19 12.67 -11.63
N VAL A 144 -19.70 12.60 -12.86
CA VAL A 144 -18.85 11.50 -13.35
C VAL A 144 -17.48 12.01 -13.78
N GLY A 145 -16.50 11.14 -13.74
CA GLY A 145 -15.16 11.49 -14.18
C GLY A 145 -14.20 10.32 -14.16
N LYS A 146 -12.94 10.65 -14.39
CA LYS A 146 -11.83 9.69 -14.37
C LYS A 146 -10.64 10.25 -13.60
N VAL A 147 -9.81 9.33 -13.14
CA VAL A 147 -8.57 9.63 -12.42
C VAL A 147 -7.37 9.14 -13.23
N LYS A 148 -6.33 9.94 -13.30
CA LYS A 148 -5.01 9.58 -13.82
C LYS A 148 -3.93 9.95 -12.80
N ASP A 149 -2.74 9.43 -12.97
CA ASP A 149 -1.56 9.79 -12.18
C ASP A 149 -0.60 10.63 -13.02
N ALA A 150 0.01 11.65 -12.43
CA ALA A 150 0.93 12.55 -13.12
C ALA A 150 2.27 11.90 -13.50
N TYR A 151 2.65 10.82 -12.81
CA TYR A 151 3.95 10.16 -12.96
C TYR A 151 3.86 8.71 -13.41
N GLU A 152 2.74 8.03 -13.09
CA GLU A 152 2.56 6.61 -13.35
C GLU A 152 1.52 6.35 -14.44
N GLN A 153 1.76 5.34 -15.29
CA GLN A 153 0.81 4.97 -16.34
C GLN A 153 -0.50 4.40 -15.80
N LYS A 154 -0.47 3.80 -14.61
CA LYS A 154 -1.64 3.27 -13.93
C LYS A 154 -1.91 4.12 -12.70
N PRO A 155 -3.11 4.68 -12.55
CA PRO A 155 -3.49 5.37 -11.33
C PRO A 155 -3.58 4.39 -10.16
N ASP A 156 -3.45 4.93 -8.94
CA ASP A 156 -3.67 4.17 -7.72
C ASP A 156 -5.10 3.61 -7.66
N ASN A 157 -5.25 2.45 -7.00
CA ASN A 157 -6.55 1.92 -6.61
C ASN A 157 -7.08 2.64 -5.37
N PHE A 158 -8.38 2.61 -5.14
CA PHE A 158 -9.02 3.23 -3.97
C PHE A 158 -8.67 4.71 -3.84
N VAL A 159 -8.85 5.45 -4.90
CA VAL A 159 -8.77 6.92 -4.90
C VAL A 159 -10.10 7.47 -4.45
N SER A 160 -10.12 8.22 -3.38
CA SER A 160 -11.30 8.92 -2.88
C SER A 160 -11.55 10.18 -3.70
N ILE A 161 -12.78 10.38 -4.14
CA ILE A 161 -13.24 11.59 -4.83
C ILE A 161 -14.21 12.29 -3.92
N MET A 162 -13.94 13.55 -3.63
CA MET A 162 -14.60 14.33 -2.60
C MET A 162 -15.15 15.63 -3.16
N LEU A 163 -16.35 16.02 -2.73
CA LEU A 163 -16.92 17.33 -3.00
C LEU A 163 -17.02 18.15 -1.71
N TYR A 164 -16.57 19.38 -1.80
CA TYR A 164 -16.68 20.41 -0.76
C TYR A 164 -17.53 21.57 -1.28
N ASP A 165 -18.22 22.25 -0.40
CA ASP A 165 -18.95 23.47 -0.74
C ASP A 165 -18.00 24.54 -1.29
N ALA A 166 -18.26 25.02 -2.50
CA ALA A 166 -17.37 25.99 -3.14
C ALA A 166 -17.35 27.36 -2.44
N GLN A 167 -18.41 27.73 -1.70
CA GLN A 167 -18.51 29.02 -1.03
C GLN A 167 -17.65 29.09 0.24
N THR A 168 -17.51 27.98 0.94
CA THR A 168 -16.77 27.87 2.20
C THR A 168 -15.37 27.30 2.04
N PHE A 169 -15.05 26.74 0.85
CA PHE A 169 -13.79 26.08 0.59
C PHE A 169 -12.60 27.03 0.66
N THR A 170 -11.58 26.61 1.39
CA THR A 170 -10.26 27.25 1.44
C THR A 170 -9.18 26.18 1.26
N ASP A 171 -7.94 26.57 0.98
CA ASP A 171 -6.82 25.63 0.85
C ASP A 171 -6.62 24.76 2.10
N SER A 172 -7.02 25.26 3.27
CA SER A 172 -6.94 24.51 4.52
C SER A 172 -8.06 23.47 4.72
N THR A 173 -9.12 23.52 3.93
CA THR A 173 -10.32 22.67 4.07
C THR A 173 -9.95 21.19 3.93
N VAL A 174 -9.16 20.83 2.92
CA VAL A 174 -8.75 19.42 2.67
C VAL A 174 -7.93 18.80 3.81
N PHE A 175 -7.31 19.64 4.66
CA PHE A 175 -6.51 19.18 5.82
C PHE A 175 -7.33 18.97 7.08
N LYS A 176 -8.46 19.66 7.22
CA LYS A 176 -9.18 19.81 8.50
C LYS A 176 -10.60 19.26 8.46
N GLU A 177 -11.29 19.41 7.33
CA GLU A 177 -12.71 19.18 7.22
C GLU A 177 -13.02 17.88 6.49
N THR A 178 -14.19 17.31 6.75
CA THR A 178 -14.75 16.20 6.00
C THR A 178 -15.50 16.72 4.79
N PRO A 179 -15.48 16.02 3.64
CA PRO A 179 -16.23 16.44 2.45
C PRO A 179 -17.75 16.33 2.67
N LEU A 180 -18.50 17.08 1.86
CA LEU A 180 -19.98 16.92 1.79
C LEU A 180 -20.38 15.61 1.13
N TYR A 181 -19.68 15.20 0.07
CA TYR A 181 -19.92 13.96 -0.64
C TYR A 181 -18.60 13.27 -0.94
N ILE A 182 -18.64 11.93 -0.96
CA ILE A 182 -17.48 11.10 -1.24
C ILE A 182 -17.86 9.87 -2.05
N THR A 183 -16.99 9.49 -2.96
CA THR A 183 -16.99 8.18 -3.63
C THR A 183 -15.55 7.67 -3.75
N ASN A 184 -15.36 6.52 -4.39
CA ASN A 184 -14.04 5.91 -4.53
C ASN A 184 -13.96 5.14 -5.86
N THR A 185 -12.76 5.05 -6.44
CA THR A 185 -12.52 4.31 -7.68
C THR A 185 -12.47 2.79 -7.50
N LEU A 186 -12.51 2.28 -6.25
CA LEU A 186 -12.37 0.85 -5.92
C LEU A 186 -11.07 0.20 -6.46
N ASP A 187 -11.07 -1.12 -6.66
CA ASP A 187 -9.87 -1.91 -6.92
C ASP A 187 -9.27 -1.75 -8.33
N SER A 188 -10.07 -1.38 -9.31
CA SER A 188 -9.64 -1.46 -10.71
C SER A 188 -10.21 -0.38 -11.62
N LEU A 189 -11.04 0.51 -11.10
CA LEU A 189 -11.70 1.52 -11.91
C LEU A 189 -10.84 2.78 -12.00
N LYS A 190 -10.71 3.30 -13.21
CA LYS A 190 -10.15 4.64 -13.45
C LYS A 190 -11.25 5.72 -13.46
N VAL A 191 -12.48 5.28 -13.45
CA VAL A 191 -13.67 6.13 -13.50
C VAL A 191 -14.36 6.17 -12.15
N PHE A 192 -15.02 7.26 -11.87
CA PHE A 192 -15.83 7.45 -10.67
C PHE A 192 -17.20 8.00 -11.00
N SER A 193 -18.18 7.74 -10.12
CA SER A 193 -19.49 8.35 -10.10
C SER A 193 -19.79 8.81 -8.67
N LEU A 194 -20.01 10.12 -8.51
CA LEU A 194 -20.58 10.71 -7.31
C LEU A 194 -22.08 10.85 -7.55
N GLU A 195 -22.89 10.17 -6.78
CA GLU A 195 -24.34 10.10 -6.95
C GLU A 195 -25.06 10.68 -5.74
N ASN A 196 -26.37 10.85 -5.89
CA ASN A 196 -27.24 11.39 -4.85
C ASN A 196 -26.83 12.80 -4.38
N LEU A 197 -26.43 13.63 -5.34
CA LEU A 197 -26.00 15.00 -5.09
C LEU A 197 -27.19 15.97 -5.13
N LYS A 198 -27.06 17.02 -4.33
CA LYS A 198 -27.91 18.23 -4.45
C LYS A 198 -27.38 19.16 -5.52
N GLU A 199 -28.28 19.95 -6.07
CA GLU A 199 -27.90 21.09 -6.89
C GLU A 199 -27.02 22.06 -6.11
N GLY A 200 -25.94 22.55 -6.73
CA GLY A 200 -25.02 23.47 -6.07
C GLY A 200 -23.69 23.64 -6.78
N SER A 201 -22.82 24.43 -6.17
CA SER A 201 -21.45 24.66 -6.62
C SER A 201 -20.45 24.00 -5.67
N TYR A 202 -19.54 23.21 -6.23
CA TYR A 202 -18.63 22.38 -5.43
C TYR A 202 -17.18 22.51 -5.89
N LYS A 203 -16.24 22.35 -4.97
CA LYS A 203 -14.84 22.02 -5.26
C LYS A 203 -14.67 20.51 -5.26
N ILE A 204 -14.12 19.96 -6.35
CA ILE A 204 -13.85 18.55 -6.49
C ILE A 204 -12.37 18.24 -6.25
N VAL A 205 -12.11 17.26 -5.40
CA VAL A 205 -10.77 16.82 -5.03
C VAL A 205 -10.69 15.31 -5.09
N ALA A 206 -9.66 14.79 -5.74
CA ALA A 206 -9.28 13.37 -5.68
C ALA A 206 -8.13 13.20 -4.69
N MET A 207 -8.14 12.13 -3.91
CA MET A 207 -7.08 11.84 -2.94
C MET A 207 -6.79 10.37 -2.84
N LYS A 208 -5.51 10.00 -2.95
CA LYS A 208 -5.05 8.70 -2.49
C LYS A 208 -4.73 8.81 -1.01
N ASP A 209 -5.76 8.62 -0.19
CA ASP A 209 -5.68 8.68 1.27
C ASP A 209 -5.10 7.36 1.82
N LYS A 210 -3.86 7.40 2.30
CA LYS A 210 -3.19 6.25 2.90
C LYS A 210 -3.57 6.03 4.36
N ALA A 211 -4.04 7.08 5.02
CA ALA A 211 -4.46 7.05 6.42
C ALA A 211 -5.93 6.63 6.59
N GLY A 212 -6.76 6.73 5.54
CA GLY A 212 -8.19 6.42 5.56
C GLY A 212 -9.02 7.39 6.40
N ASN A 213 -8.59 8.64 6.51
CA ASN A 213 -9.23 9.64 7.38
C ASN A 213 -9.92 10.78 6.62
N ASN A 214 -9.91 10.74 5.28
CA ASN A 214 -10.44 11.75 4.37
C ASN A 214 -9.84 13.15 4.58
N LYS A 215 -8.59 13.21 5.06
CA LYS A 215 -7.84 14.45 5.28
C LYS A 215 -6.48 14.35 4.61
N TYR A 216 -6.12 15.39 3.87
CA TYR A 216 -4.87 15.39 3.13
C TYR A 216 -3.65 15.50 4.03
N ASN A 217 -2.72 14.58 3.85
CA ASN A 217 -1.39 14.61 4.44
C ASN A 217 -0.33 14.64 3.32
N PRO A 218 0.29 15.80 3.04
CA PRO A 218 1.24 15.94 1.93
C PRO A 218 2.47 15.03 2.05
N ALA A 219 2.72 14.49 3.26
CA ALA A 219 3.84 13.60 3.50
C ALA A 219 3.67 12.22 2.85
N ILE A 220 2.44 11.74 2.76
CA ILE A 220 2.14 10.35 2.36
C ILE A 220 1.10 10.23 1.25
N ASP A 221 0.18 11.19 1.13
CA ASP A 221 -0.95 11.13 0.22
C ASP A 221 -0.62 11.75 -1.15
N LYS A 222 -1.35 11.31 -2.18
CA LYS A 222 -1.43 12.02 -3.45
C LYS A 222 -2.75 12.81 -3.50
N ILE A 223 -2.75 13.94 -4.15
CA ILE A 223 -3.92 14.79 -4.34
C ILE A 223 -4.08 15.16 -5.82
N GLY A 224 -5.31 15.36 -6.25
CA GLY A 224 -5.66 15.91 -7.55
C GLY A 224 -6.89 16.79 -7.42
N PHE A 225 -6.96 17.89 -8.14
CA PHE A 225 -8.08 18.83 -8.06
C PHE A 225 -8.26 19.58 -9.37
N ILE A 226 -9.42 20.25 -9.46
CA ILE A 226 -9.71 21.24 -10.48
C ILE A 226 -9.73 22.59 -9.79
N ASP A 227 -9.05 23.58 -10.37
CA ASP A 227 -8.84 24.90 -9.76
C ASP A 227 -10.11 25.78 -9.76
N TYR A 228 -11.11 25.47 -10.59
CA TYR A 228 -12.41 26.14 -10.61
C TYR A 228 -13.51 25.33 -9.94
N PRO A 229 -14.60 25.96 -9.46
CA PRO A 229 -15.76 25.25 -8.93
C PRO A 229 -16.55 24.57 -10.05
N ILE A 230 -17.06 23.37 -9.77
CA ILE A 230 -18.00 22.69 -10.65
C ILE A 230 -19.45 22.98 -10.22
N THR A 231 -20.35 23.11 -11.18
CA THR A 231 -21.80 23.32 -10.90
C THR A 231 -22.54 22.01 -11.16
N VAL A 232 -23.44 21.64 -10.26
CA VAL A 232 -24.32 20.47 -10.38
C VAL A 232 -25.76 20.99 -10.48
N PRO A 233 -26.58 20.55 -11.47
CA PRO A 233 -26.34 19.50 -12.46
C PRO A 233 -25.34 19.88 -13.56
N THR A 234 -24.63 18.88 -14.08
CA THR A 234 -23.69 19.01 -15.20
C THR A 234 -23.72 17.76 -16.07
N SER A 235 -23.40 17.93 -17.36
CA SER A 235 -23.13 16.83 -18.30
C SER A 235 -21.62 16.59 -18.51
N ASP A 236 -20.76 17.36 -17.87
CA ASP A 236 -19.33 17.27 -18.06
C ASP A 236 -18.73 16.02 -17.40
N MET A 237 -17.71 15.47 -18.03
CA MET A 237 -16.88 14.42 -17.46
C MET A 237 -15.55 15.03 -16.99
N PHE A 238 -15.28 14.92 -15.71
CA PHE A 238 -14.10 15.52 -15.09
C PHE A 238 -12.91 14.56 -15.12
N GLU A 239 -11.74 15.10 -15.41
CA GLU A 239 -10.47 14.36 -15.28
C GLU A 239 -9.64 14.94 -14.12
N LEU A 240 -9.31 14.10 -13.15
CA LEU A 240 -8.52 14.47 -11.99
C LEU A 240 -7.14 13.81 -12.09
N GLU A 241 -6.09 14.61 -12.05
CA GLU A 241 -4.71 14.15 -12.11
C GLU A 241 -4.08 14.14 -10.73
N LEU A 242 -3.71 12.95 -10.25
CA LEU A 242 -3.08 12.77 -8.94
C LEU A 242 -1.59 13.10 -9.01
N PHE A 243 -1.12 13.87 -8.06
CA PHE A 243 0.30 14.14 -7.84
C PHE A 243 0.61 14.10 -6.33
N GLN A 244 1.86 13.86 -6.01
CA GLN A 244 2.36 13.97 -4.64
C GLN A 244 3.24 15.22 -4.53
N GLU A 245 3.02 16.02 -3.51
CA GLU A 245 3.88 17.17 -3.24
C GLU A 245 5.30 16.72 -2.94
N LYS A 246 6.27 17.35 -3.61
CA LYS A 246 7.68 17.16 -3.29
C LYS A 246 8.00 17.97 -2.04
N LYS A 247 8.35 17.28 -0.98
CA LYS A 247 8.83 17.95 0.22
C LYS A 247 10.14 18.70 -0.09
N PRO A 248 10.31 19.91 0.44
CA PRO A 248 11.59 20.59 0.41
C PRO A 248 12.63 19.72 1.14
N PHE A 249 13.87 19.76 0.63
CA PHE A 249 14.94 19.02 1.28
C PHE A 249 15.22 19.57 2.68
N LYS A 250 15.35 18.67 3.65
CA LYS A 250 15.72 18.98 5.03
C LYS A 250 16.53 17.82 5.59
N ALA A 251 17.68 18.13 6.18
CA ALA A 251 18.49 17.13 6.88
C ALA A 251 18.27 17.20 8.39
N ASP A 252 18.28 16.05 9.03
CA ASP A 252 18.25 15.92 10.47
C ASP A 252 19.67 16.08 11.07
N LYS A 253 19.73 16.23 12.38
CA LYS A 253 21.02 16.25 13.07
C LYS A 253 21.68 14.87 12.98
N PRO A 254 22.94 14.77 12.48
CA PRO A 254 23.63 13.50 12.43
C PRO A 254 23.80 12.87 13.83
N SER A 255 23.62 11.55 13.90
CA SER A 255 23.85 10.76 15.10
C SER A 255 24.95 9.74 14.87
N GLN A 256 25.78 9.47 15.90
CA GLN A 256 26.83 8.49 15.81
C GLN A 256 26.25 7.08 15.85
N GLU A 257 26.64 6.23 14.87
CA GLU A 257 26.24 4.83 14.76
C GLU A 257 27.37 3.89 15.23
N SER A 258 28.63 4.26 14.92
CA SER A 258 29.83 3.57 15.39
C SER A 258 31.01 4.54 15.51
N ASN A 259 32.22 4.05 15.83
CA ASN A 259 33.41 4.89 16.02
C ASN A 259 33.86 5.68 14.78
N ASN A 260 33.46 5.25 13.59
CA ASN A 260 33.82 5.89 12.33
C ASN A 260 32.63 6.10 11.38
N LYS A 261 31.38 6.09 11.93
CA LYS A 261 30.16 6.14 11.13
C LYS A 261 29.07 6.99 11.79
N LEU A 262 28.52 7.93 11.03
CA LEU A 262 27.34 8.70 11.41
C LEU A 262 26.15 8.27 10.55
N PHE A 263 24.97 8.35 11.14
CA PHE A 263 23.68 8.26 10.49
C PHE A 263 23.13 9.68 10.27
N LEU A 264 22.67 9.98 9.05
CA LEU A 264 22.01 11.22 8.68
C LEU A 264 20.66 10.92 8.06
N GLY A 265 19.57 11.23 8.76
CA GLY A 265 18.22 11.26 8.21
C GLY A 265 17.97 12.50 7.37
N TYR A 266 17.10 12.39 6.37
CA TYR A 266 16.67 13.54 5.58
C TYR A 266 15.22 13.39 5.09
N GLU A 267 14.63 14.48 4.67
CA GLU A 267 13.36 14.53 3.93
C GLU A 267 13.60 15.18 2.57
N GLY A 268 12.79 14.81 1.56
CA GLY A 268 12.86 15.39 0.22
C GLY A 268 13.88 14.73 -0.70
N ASP A 269 14.20 15.39 -1.82
CA ASP A 269 15.05 14.82 -2.87
C ASP A 269 16.56 14.95 -2.52
N PHE A 270 17.22 13.82 -2.34
CA PHE A 270 18.65 13.75 -2.02
C PHE A 270 19.58 13.98 -3.23
N LYS A 271 19.08 13.92 -4.45
CA LYS A 271 19.86 13.83 -5.69
C LYS A 271 20.98 14.87 -5.85
N ASN A 272 20.77 16.09 -5.35
CA ASN A 272 21.75 17.18 -5.46
C ASN A 272 22.39 17.54 -4.12
N THR A 273 22.37 16.63 -3.15
CA THR A 273 22.91 16.88 -1.83
C THR A 273 24.43 16.75 -1.83
N LYS A 274 25.09 17.76 -1.30
CA LYS A 274 26.53 17.75 -1.01
C LYS A 274 26.72 17.77 0.50
N ILE A 275 27.50 16.82 0.99
CA ILE A 275 27.85 16.71 2.42
C ILE A 275 29.36 16.84 2.55
N THR A 276 29.82 17.68 3.46
CA THR A 276 31.23 17.86 3.79
C THR A 276 31.41 17.77 5.30
N ALA A 277 32.59 17.34 5.72
CA ALA A 277 32.93 17.24 7.13
C ALA A 277 34.21 18.03 7.44
N SER A 278 34.24 18.64 8.62
CA SER A 278 35.45 19.33 9.12
C SER A 278 35.62 19.15 10.63
N TYR A 279 36.86 19.15 11.07
CA TYR A 279 37.28 19.15 12.47
C TYR A 279 38.32 20.24 12.69
N ASN A 280 38.11 21.10 13.66
CA ASN A 280 39.02 22.26 13.94
C ASN A 280 39.37 23.06 12.67
N ASN A 281 38.34 23.36 11.83
CA ASN A 281 38.47 24.05 10.55
C ASN A 281 39.26 23.32 9.45
N THR A 282 39.69 22.09 9.71
CA THR A 282 40.37 21.25 8.72
C THR A 282 39.36 20.27 8.11
N GLN A 283 39.35 20.18 6.78
CA GLN A 283 38.44 19.25 6.08
C GLN A 283 38.82 17.80 6.40
N VAL A 284 37.80 17.01 6.76
CA VAL A 284 37.91 15.58 7.01
C VAL A 284 37.38 14.81 5.80
N PRO A 285 38.14 13.87 5.21
CA PRO A 285 37.64 13.05 4.12
C PRO A 285 36.51 12.15 4.61
N ILE A 286 35.41 12.13 3.86
CA ILE A 286 34.27 11.27 4.18
C ILE A 286 33.84 10.47 2.97
N LYS A 287 33.20 9.32 3.22
CA LYS A 287 32.45 8.55 2.22
C LYS A 287 30.99 8.50 2.64
N ILE A 288 30.09 8.63 1.66
CA ILE A 288 28.65 8.64 1.88
C ILE A 288 28.08 7.40 1.24
N ALA A 289 27.30 6.64 2.00
CA ALA A 289 26.60 5.48 1.50
C ALA A 289 25.12 5.51 1.86
N LYS A 290 24.30 4.87 1.02
CA LYS A 290 22.88 4.71 1.26
C LYS A 290 22.62 3.85 2.49
N PHE A 291 21.65 4.25 3.30
CA PHE A 291 21.23 3.41 4.42
C PHE A 291 20.58 2.12 3.91
N PRO A 292 20.92 0.94 4.44
CA PRO A 292 20.49 -0.34 3.86
C PRO A 292 19.00 -0.66 4.00
N GLU A 293 18.30 -0.06 4.95
CA GLU A 293 16.87 -0.33 5.13
C GLU A 293 16.04 0.34 4.03
N LYS A 294 15.14 -0.45 3.43
CA LYS A 294 14.14 0.07 2.50
C LYS A 294 13.22 1.05 3.24
N ASN A 295 12.84 2.14 2.58
CA ASN A 295 11.92 3.17 3.07
C ASN A 295 12.46 4.08 4.20
N LYS A 296 13.75 4.12 4.46
CA LYS A 296 14.36 5.16 5.29
C LYS A 296 15.13 6.14 4.41
N ASP A 297 14.65 7.38 4.36
CA ASP A 297 15.34 8.49 3.71
C ASP A 297 16.54 8.91 4.58
N SER A 298 17.66 8.21 4.38
CA SER A 298 18.85 8.37 5.21
C SER A 298 20.11 7.88 4.52
N VAL A 299 21.24 8.41 4.96
CA VAL A 299 22.57 7.99 4.52
C VAL A 299 23.49 7.75 5.71
N ARG A 300 24.50 6.94 5.50
CA ARG A 300 25.66 6.77 6.37
C ARG A 300 26.80 7.65 5.89
N ILE A 301 27.46 8.30 6.83
CA ILE A 301 28.66 9.11 6.60
C ILE A 301 29.82 8.41 7.31
N PHE A 302 30.73 7.84 6.53
CA PHE A 302 31.94 7.20 7.04
C PHE A 302 33.06 8.22 7.10
N TYR A 303 33.78 8.25 8.21
CA TYR A 303 34.94 9.13 8.45
C TYR A 303 36.12 8.33 8.99
N PRO A 304 37.37 8.84 8.85
CA PRO A 304 38.58 8.13 9.34
C PRO A 304 38.51 7.85 10.84
N ASN A 305 39.00 6.70 11.24
CA ASN A 305 39.13 6.33 12.66
C ASN A 305 40.28 7.08 13.32
N VAL A 306 40.09 8.38 13.52
CA VAL A 306 41.04 9.30 14.20
C VAL A 306 40.31 9.87 15.41
N LYS A 307 41.03 10.03 16.51
CA LYS A 307 40.46 10.56 17.75
C LYS A 307 39.97 12.00 17.55
N MET A 308 38.68 12.20 17.57
CA MET A 308 37.99 13.47 17.49
C MET A 308 36.85 13.46 18.51
N ASP A 309 36.57 14.62 19.13
CA ASP A 309 35.46 14.78 20.08
C ASP A 309 34.18 15.24 19.42
N SER A 310 34.28 15.80 18.22
CA SER A 310 33.17 16.28 17.44
C SER A 310 33.52 16.35 15.95
N LEU A 311 32.49 16.41 15.10
CA LEU A 311 32.65 16.57 13.67
C LEU A 311 31.59 17.55 13.17
N GLN A 312 32.03 18.61 12.50
CA GLN A 312 31.11 19.54 11.84
C GLN A 312 30.70 18.97 10.49
N ILE A 313 29.40 18.72 10.32
CA ILE A 313 28.81 18.19 9.08
C ILE A 313 28.02 19.31 8.42
N SER A 314 28.46 19.76 7.26
CA SER A 314 27.76 20.75 6.43
C SER A 314 27.01 20.02 5.32
N VAL A 315 25.70 20.27 5.25
CA VAL A 315 24.78 19.67 4.27
C VAL A 315 24.18 20.78 3.43
N THR A 316 24.34 20.69 2.11
CA THR A 316 23.76 21.65 1.14
C THR A 316 22.98 20.89 0.08
N ASN A 317 21.80 21.42 -0.27
CA ASN A 317 20.95 20.89 -1.36
C ASN A 317 20.13 22.07 -1.92
N LYS A 318 20.42 22.51 -3.13
CA LYS A 318 19.80 23.72 -3.73
C LYS A 318 19.86 24.91 -2.74
N ASP A 319 18.69 25.38 -2.31
CA ASP A 319 18.55 26.51 -1.38
C ASP A 319 18.75 26.12 0.10
N TYR A 320 18.85 24.82 0.38
CA TYR A 320 19.10 24.35 1.75
C TYR A 320 20.59 24.33 2.07
N SER A 321 20.95 24.97 3.18
CA SER A 321 22.31 24.91 3.72
C SER A 321 22.28 24.89 5.24
N LYS A 322 22.87 23.86 5.84
CA LYS A 322 22.92 23.74 7.30
C LYS A 322 24.19 23.01 7.74
N THR A 323 24.80 23.51 8.80
CA THR A 323 25.94 22.88 9.47
C THR A 323 25.49 22.35 10.83
N PHE A 324 25.83 21.10 11.11
CA PHE A 324 25.55 20.41 12.36
C PHE A 324 26.86 20.11 13.07
N ASN A 325 26.86 20.21 14.39
CA ASN A 325 27.96 19.70 15.22
C ASN A 325 27.55 18.33 15.77
N ALA A 326 28.15 17.25 15.25
CA ALA A 326 28.00 15.89 15.72
C ALA A 326 29.04 15.62 16.81
N LYS A 327 28.60 15.46 18.06
CA LYS A 327 29.49 15.02 19.16
C LYS A 327 29.84 13.55 18.96
N LEU A 328 31.13 13.22 19.08
CA LEU A 328 31.66 11.88 18.97
C LEU A 328 32.00 11.32 20.34
N LYS A 329 31.69 10.06 20.53
CA LYS A 329 32.02 9.31 21.75
C LYS A 329 32.81 8.08 21.34
N ASP A 330 33.68 7.62 22.23
CA ASP A 330 34.33 6.33 22.04
C ASP A 330 33.31 5.21 22.32
N LEU A 331 32.93 4.49 21.26
CA LEU A 331 31.98 3.39 21.33
C LEU A 331 32.75 2.07 21.36
N LYS A 332 32.27 1.09 22.12
CA LYS A 332 32.91 -0.22 22.25
C LYS A 332 32.85 -1.07 20.98
N GLU A 333 31.87 -0.80 20.12
CA GLU A 333 31.67 -1.54 18.89
C GLU A 333 32.54 -0.96 17.76
N ALA A 334 33.37 -1.79 17.18
CA ALA A 334 34.16 -1.48 15.98
C ALA A 334 33.41 -2.01 14.74
N ASP A 335 33.40 -1.21 13.69
CA ASP A 335 32.90 -1.68 12.39
C ASP A 335 33.87 -2.69 11.79
N SER A 336 33.31 -3.80 11.30
CA SER A 336 34.01 -4.79 10.50
C SER A 336 33.55 -4.78 9.07
N LEU A 337 34.46 -5.03 8.13
CA LEU A 337 34.10 -5.29 6.75
C LEU A 337 33.50 -6.70 6.68
N ASP A 338 32.27 -6.77 6.27
CA ASP A 338 31.61 -8.00 5.88
C ASP A 338 31.07 -7.87 4.45
N ILE A 339 31.06 -8.98 3.71
CA ILE A 339 30.63 -9.02 2.30
C ILE A 339 29.54 -10.07 2.16
N GLU A 340 28.35 -9.61 1.80
CA GLU A 340 27.17 -10.44 1.64
C GLU A 340 26.79 -10.62 0.17
N ASN A 341 26.28 -11.79 -0.16
CA ASN A 341 25.69 -12.04 -1.47
C ASN A 341 24.26 -11.47 -1.53
N LYS A 342 24.06 -10.42 -2.33
CA LYS A 342 22.75 -9.77 -2.52
C LYS A 342 21.87 -10.53 -3.51
N THR A 343 22.45 -11.31 -4.40
CA THR A 343 21.72 -11.93 -5.54
C THR A 343 20.94 -13.18 -5.13
N GLY A 344 21.23 -13.77 -3.96
CA GLY A 344 20.61 -15.02 -3.52
C GLY A 344 21.21 -16.26 -4.22
N GLY A 345 20.49 -17.40 -4.19
CA GLY A 345 20.97 -18.68 -4.70
C GLY A 345 20.84 -18.89 -6.20
N ILE A 346 19.99 -18.10 -6.89
CA ILE A 346 19.72 -18.22 -8.32
C ILE A 346 19.91 -16.86 -8.97
N LEU A 347 20.79 -16.80 -9.98
CA LEU A 347 21.03 -15.62 -10.78
C LEU A 347 20.22 -15.72 -12.09
N ALA A 348 19.23 -14.85 -12.28
CA ALA A 348 18.51 -14.80 -13.54
C ALA A 348 19.42 -14.31 -14.68
N PHE A 349 19.12 -14.69 -15.92
CA PHE A 349 19.99 -14.44 -17.07
C PHE A 349 20.29 -12.93 -17.29
N ARG A 350 19.33 -12.07 -16.97
CA ARG A 350 19.45 -10.60 -17.13
C ARG A 350 19.99 -9.88 -15.91
N ASP A 351 20.13 -10.56 -14.76
CA ASP A 351 20.54 -9.92 -13.51
C ASP A 351 22.06 -9.94 -13.36
N ALA A 352 22.66 -8.90 -12.82
CA ALA A 352 24.06 -8.91 -12.46
C ALA A 352 24.29 -9.66 -11.14
N PHE A 353 25.46 -10.29 -10.99
CA PHE A 353 25.87 -10.81 -9.69
C PHE A 353 26.40 -9.67 -8.82
N VAL A 354 25.82 -9.50 -7.64
CA VAL A 354 26.09 -8.37 -6.78
C VAL A 354 26.48 -8.84 -5.38
N LEU A 355 27.64 -8.37 -4.92
CA LEU A 355 28.06 -8.47 -3.53
C LEU A 355 27.89 -7.11 -2.84
N LYS A 356 27.47 -7.09 -1.59
CA LYS A 356 27.27 -5.90 -0.80
C LYS A 356 28.27 -5.87 0.37
N SER A 357 28.92 -4.73 0.58
CA SER A 357 29.81 -4.53 1.72
C SER A 357 29.14 -3.74 2.85
N THR A 358 29.49 -4.00 4.09
CA THR A 358 28.99 -3.28 5.28
C THR A 358 29.69 -1.94 5.49
N THR A 359 30.93 -1.82 4.98
CA THR A 359 31.75 -0.61 5.03
C THR A 359 32.30 -0.28 3.66
N PRO A 360 32.68 0.99 3.37
CA PRO A 360 33.25 1.38 2.10
C PRO A 360 34.55 0.63 1.76
N ILE A 361 34.59 0.08 0.56
CA ILE A 361 35.80 -0.57 0.03
C ILE A 361 36.68 0.48 -0.61
N THR A 362 37.99 0.40 -0.37
CA THR A 362 38.98 1.34 -0.93
C THR A 362 39.65 0.80 -2.18
N ALA A 363 39.84 -0.52 -2.28
CA ALA A 363 40.42 -1.17 -3.44
C ALA A 363 39.91 -2.62 -3.55
N ILE A 364 39.79 -3.11 -4.78
CA ILE A 364 39.47 -4.50 -5.10
C ILE A 364 40.65 -5.06 -5.92
N ASP A 365 41.22 -6.14 -5.46
CA ASP A 365 42.25 -6.85 -6.21
C ASP A 365 41.59 -8.00 -6.99
N GLU A 366 41.23 -7.73 -8.23
CA GLU A 366 40.57 -8.71 -9.11
C GLU A 366 41.45 -9.95 -9.37
N SER A 367 42.77 -9.86 -9.24
CA SER A 367 43.69 -11.01 -9.43
C SER A 367 43.51 -12.12 -8.41
N LYS A 368 42.89 -11.78 -7.26
CA LYS A 368 42.59 -12.71 -6.17
C LYS A 368 41.17 -13.25 -6.21
N ILE A 369 40.35 -12.83 -7.20
CA ILE A 369 38.99 -13.27 -7.38
C ILE A 369 38.93 -14.30 -8.49
N VAL A 370 38.35 -15.47 -8.23
CA VAL A 370 38.20 -16.51 -9.23
C VAL A 370 36.74 -16.86 -9.37
N LEU A 371 36.19 -16.65 -10.57
CA LEU A 371 34.86 -17.12 -10.95
C LEU A 371 35.00 -18.43 -11.72
N ARG A 372 34.26 -19.46 -11.26
CA ARG A 372 34.26 -20.77 -11.89
C ARG A 372 32.84 -21.18 -12.28
N SER A 373 32.72 -21.83 -13.43
CA SER A 373 31.49 -22.51 -13.86
C SER A 373 31.32 -23.87 -13.13
N LYS A 374 30.20 -24.52 -13.35
CA LYS A 374 29.87 -25.82 -12.74
C LYS A 374 30.90 -26.93 -13.10
N ASP A 375 31.48 -26.87 -14.29
CA ASP A 375 32.53 -27.77 -14.79
C ASP A 375 33.95 -27.35 -14.35
N SER A 376 34.06 -26.42 -13.41
CA SER A 376 35.31 -25.89 -12.86
C SER A 376 36.16 -25.07 -13.83
N THR A 377 35.64 -24.70 -14.98
CA THR A 377 36.35 -23.80 -15.90
C THR A 377 36.31 -22.36 -15.38
N THR A 378 37.43 -21.63 -15.59
CA THR A 378 37.51 -20.21 -15.16
C THR A 378 36.72 -19.32 -16.12
N VAL A 379 35.85 -18.49 -15.56
CA VAL A 379 35.06 -17.51 -16.31
C VAL A 379 35.69 -16.14 -16.16
N LYS A 380 35.90 -15.44 -17.26
CA LYS A 380 36.35 -14.04 -17.24
C LYS A 380 35.24 -13.14 -16.76
N PHE A 381 35.57 -12.15 -15.94
CA PHE A 381 34.64 -11.16 -15.43
C PHE A 381 35.31 -9.80 -15.35
N THR A 382 34.51 -8.76 -15.19
CA THR A 382 34.91 -7.42 -14.76
C THR A 382 34.13 -7.06 -13.51
N SER A 383 34.73 -6.27 -12.62
CA SER A 383 34.04 -5.79 -11.42
C SER A 383 33.94 -4.27 -11.40
N LYS A 384 32.85 -3.76 -10.82
CA LYS A 384 32.64 -2.33 -10.61
C LYS A 384 32.10 -2.11 -9.21
N TYR A 385 32.79 -1.27 -8.44
CA TYR A 385 32.29 -0.85 -7.13
C TYR A 385 31.43 0.42 -7.25
N ILE A 386 30.25 0.38 -6.65
CA ILE A 386 29.31 1.49 -6.56
C ILE A 386 29.36 2.01 -5.12
N ASP A 387 30.11 3.09 -4.90
CA ASP A 387 30.38 3.63 -3.56
C ASP A 387 29.11 3.92 -2.76
N PHE A 388 28.09 4.56 -3.38
CA PHE A 388 26.86 4.98 -2.69
C PHE A 388 26.01 3.80 -2.22
N ASP A 389 25.91 2.74 -3.04
CA ASP A 389 25.14 1.55 -2.69
C ASP A 389 25.97 0.52 -1.92
N GLN A 390 27.29 0.72 -1.85
CA GLN A 390 28.29 -0.22 -1.28
C GLN A 390 28.23 -1.60 -1.96
N GLU A 391 28.07 -1.61 -3.29
CA GLU A 391 27.86 -2.81 -4.08
C GLU A 391 29.04 -3.06 -5.03
N ILE A 392 29.47 -4.30 -5.09
CA ILE A 392 30.41 -4.79 -6.12
C ILE A 392 29.56 -5.54 -7.14
N VAL A 393 29.47 -5.00 -8.34
CA VAL A 393 28.73 -5.58 -9.45
C VAL A 393 29.72 -6.32 -10.34
N PHE A 394 29.45 -7.60 -10.60
CA PHE A 394 30.25 -8.44 -11.47
C PHE A 394 29.52 -8.64 -12.81
N ASP A 395 30.23 -8.34 -13.88
CA ASP A 395 29.76 -8.59 -15.25
C ASP A 395 30.58 -9.71 -15.89
N PHE A 396 29.90 -10.73 -16.40
CA PHE A 396 30.47 -11.91 -17.04
C PHE A 396 29.50 -12.55 -18.03
N GLU A 397 30.06 -13.28 -19.00
CA GLU A 397 29.24 -14.00 -19.98
C GLU A 397 28.53 -15.19 -19.30
N LYS A 398 27.22 -15.18 -19.33
CA LYS A 398 26.39 -16.27 -18.82
C LYS A 398 26.12 -17.27 -19.94
N LYS A 399 26.24 -18.53 -19.61
CA LYS A 399 25.87 -19.65 -20.50
C LYS A 399 24.61 -20.30 -19.96
N GLU A 400 23.75 -20.77 -20.85
CA GLU A 400 22.54 -21.54 -20.53
C GLU A 400 22.88 -22.89 -19.87
#